data_21481f26e59b43dc3099a3bdd368218d
#
_entry.id   21481f26e59b43dc3099a3bdd368218d
#
_cell.length_a   1.000
_cell.length_b   1.000
_cell.length_c   1.000
_cell.angle_alpha   90.00
_cell.angle_beta   90.00
_cell.angle_gamma   90.00
#
_symmetry.space_group_name_H-M   'P 1'
#
loop_
_entity.id
_entity.type
_entity.pdbx_description
1 polymer ?
#
loop_
_entity_poly.entity_id
_entity_poly.type
_entity_poly.pdbx_seq_one_letter_code
_entity_poly.pdbx_strand_id
1 'polypeptide(L)'
;MKTITHRTNLILIFPFLASILNAAKAPNFVLVYMDDLGWAETSVPMIKGREDTSSDFNQTPNVERLAREGMVLSACYSPSALCAPSRNSLLHGMTPSRLRYTVLSAVEAKKEYLGQITIPQALKKANANYVTAHFGKWHNESIKPTAAGYDVTDGPNGNGPGDFDDDRKTHLPEEDPKRIFSLTEKSVDFMKEQVKADKPFYLQLSHYAMHIWHDSLKETREKYRSLSKGRKYQKKDDLPEEEIPIAMYNHG
;
A
#
# COMPACT_ATOMS: atom_id res chain seq x y z
N MET A 1 -6.99 -75.32 -50.06
CA MET A 1 -7.49 -74.81 -48.79
C MET A 1 -6.67 -73.57 -48.45
N LYS A 2 -7.28 -72.39 -48.53
CA LYS A 2 -6.64 -71.15 -48.16
C LYS A 2 -7.19 -70.72 -46.81
N THR A 3 -6.33 -70.68 -45.81
CA THR A 3 -6.67 -70.25 -44.44
C THR A 3 -6.64 -68.74 -44.37
N ILE A 4 -7.81 -68.15 -44.07
CA ILE A 4 -7.94 -66.69 -43.85
C ILE A 4 -7.74 -66.44 -42.37
N THR A 5 -6.66 -65.79 -42.03
CA THR A 5 -6.38 -65.31 -40.67
C THR A 5 -6.99 -63.94 -40.49
N HIS A 6 -8.05 -63.81 -39.68
CA HIS A 6 -8.60 -62.55 -39.27
C HIS A 6 -7.68 -61.91 -38.13
N ARG A 7 -7.07 -60.78 -38.46
CA ARG A 7 -6.39 -59.94 -37.44
C ARG A 7 -7.43 -59.03 -36.86
N THR A 8 -7.79 -59.31 -35.63
CA THR A 8 -8.61 -58.37 -34.79
C THR A 8 -7.75 -57.24 -34.25
N ASN A 9 -7.92 -56.03 -34.80
CA ASN A 9 -7.30 -54.83 -34.26
C ASN A 9 -8.05 -54.43 -33.01
N LEU A 10 -7.43 -54.64 -31.85
CA LEU A 10 -7.91 -54.13 -30.55
C LEU A 10 -7.53 -52.66 -30.46
N ILE A 11 -8.49 -51.75 -30.68
CA ILE A 11 -8.32 -50.32 -30.44
C ILE A 11 -8.45 -50.09 -28.94
N LEU A 12 -7.32 -49.91 -28.25
CA LEU A 12 -7.25 -49.45 -26.87
C LEU A 12 -7.63 -47.97 -26.85
N ILE A 13 -8.89 -47.69 -26.48
CA ILE A 13 -9.35 -46.35 -26.13
C ILE A 13 -8.81 -46.05 -24.72
N PHE A 14 -7.69 -45.30 -24.63
CA PHE A 14 -7.26 -44.71 -23.37
C PHE A 14 -8.23 -43.59 -23.03
N PRO A 15 -8.95 -43.68 -21.90
CA PRO A 15 -9.68 -42.52 -21.41
C PRO A 15 -8.66 -41.46 -21.00
N PHE A 16 -8.58 -40.38 -21.79
CA PHE A 16 -7.86 -39.19 -21.43
C PHE A 16 -8.58 -38.61 -20.21
N LEU A 17 -8.12 -38.99 -19.01
CA LEU A 17 -8.53 -38.36 -17.78
C LEU A 17 -7.95 -36.93 -17.83
N ALA A 18 -8.71 -36.02 -18.39
CA ALA A 18 -8.44 -34.58 -18.25
C ALA A 18 -8.50 -34.29 -16.74
N SER A 19 -7.35 -34.35 -16.07
CA SER A 19 -7.19 -33.78 -14.76
C SER A 19 -7.58 -32.31 -14.89
N ILE A 20 -8.76 -31.96 -14.40
CA ILE A 20 -9.14 -30.56 -14.18
C ILE A 20 -8.16 -30.09 -13.10
N LEU A 21 -7.01 -29.58 -13.55
CA LEU A 21 -6.12 -28.81 -12.72
C LEU A 21 -6.96 -27.62 -12.28
N ASN A 22 -7.50 -27.69 -11.06
CA ASN A 22 -8.01 -26.52 -10.37
C ASN A 22 -6.82 -25.56 -10.27
N ALA A 23 -6.64 -24.71 -11.25
CA ALA A 23 -5.69 -23.62 -11.17
C ALA A 23 -6.09 -22.81 -9.93
N ALA A 24 -5.18 -22.72 -8.96
CA ALA A 24 -5.43 -21.92 -7.77
C ALA A 24 -5.90 -20.52 -8.21
N LYS A 25 -6.96 -20.02 -7.59
CA LYS A 25 -7.43 -18.65 -7.88
C LYS A 25 -6.26 -17.67 -7.73
N ALA A 26 -6.15 -16.76 -8.67
CA ALA A 26 -5.15 -15.71 -8.59
C ALA A 26 -5.34 -14.91 -7.27
N PRO A 27 -4.28 -14.67 -6.51
CA PRO A 27 -4.37 -13.99 -5.21
C PRO A 27 -4.79 -12.53 -5.38
N ASN A 28 -5.52 -12.02 -4.40
CA ASN A 28 -5.74 -10.59 -4.26
C ASN A 28 -4.57 -9.96 -3.51
N PHE A 29 -4.19 -8.75 -3.90
CA PHE A 29 -3.15 -7.98 -3.23
C PHE A 29 -3.73 -6.67 -2.71
N VAL A 30 -3.47 -6.39 -1.44
CA VAL A 30 -3.76 -5.11 -0.81
C VAL A 30 -2.47 -4.56 -0.23
N LEU A 31 -2.06 -3.42 -0.75
CA LEU A 31 -0.92 -2.67 -0.24
C LEU A 31 -1.42 -1.44 0.50
N VAL A 32 -1.28 -1.43 1.83
CA VAL A 32 -1.53 -0.23 2.64
C VAL A 32 -0.19 0.48 2.82
N TYR A 33 -0.11 1.71 2.31
CA TYR A 33 1.12 2.48 2.28
C TYR A 33 0.95 3.78 3.07
N MET A 34 1.61 3.83 4.21
CA MET A 34 1.59 5.01 5.10
C MET A 34 2.66 6.00 4.67
N ASP A 35 2.40 7.28 4.92
CA ASP A 35 3.32 8.37 4.61
C ASP A 35 3.98 8.87 5.91
N ASP A 36 5.31 8.86 5.94
CA ASP A 36 6.12 9.29 7.09
C ASP A 36 5.88 8.49 8.39
N LEU A 37 5.42 7.24 8.31
CA LEU A 37 5.36 6.34 9.47
C LEU A 37 6.74 5.74 9.74
N GLY A 38 7.32 6.06 10.89
CA GLY A 38 8.63 5.56 11.29
C GLY A 38 8.62 4.09 11.71
N TRP A 39 9.78 3.45 11.57
CA TRP A 39 9.99 2.02 11.81
C TRP A 39 9.56 1.56 13.21
N ALA A 40 9.77 2.38 14.25
CA ALA A 40 9.45 2.05 15.65
C ALA A 40 8.21 2.81 16.17
N GLU A 41 7.36 3.33 15.29
CA GLU A 41 6.22 4.18 15.69
C GLU A 41 4.92 3.41 15.91
N THR A 42 4.87 2.13 15.60
CA THR A 42 3.74 1.28 15.98
C THR A 42 3.99 0.60 17.33
N SER A 43 2.95 0.08 17.97
CA SER A 43 3.06 -0.73 19.18
C SER A 43 3.63 -2.14 18.94
N VAL A 44 3.86 -2.52 17.68
CA VAL A 44 4.44 -3.81 17.30
C VAL A 44 5.97 -3.76 17.40
N PRO A 45 6.61 -4.62 18.23
CA PRO A 45 8.06 -4.73 18.21
C PRO A 45 8.56 -5.25 16.86
N MET A 46 9.37 -4.45 16.17
CA MET A 46 9.95 -4.83 14.88
C MET A 46 11.00 -5.95 15.00
N ILE A 47 11.63 -6.04 16.17
CA ILE A 47 12.55 -7.14 16.51
C ILE A 47 12.01 -7.84 17.76
N LYS A 48 11.74 -9.14 17.64
CA LYS A 48 11.22 -9.95 18.74
C LYS A 48 12.13 -9.86 19.98
N GLY A 49 11.53 -9.53 21.12
CA GLY A 49 12.25 -9.39 22.38
C GLY A 49 13.01 -8.06 22.55
N ARG A 50 12.83 -7.11 21.62
CA ARG A 50 13.42 -5.77 21.66
C ARG A 50 12.32 -4.71 21.77
N GLU A 51 11.93 -4.34 22.98
CA GLU A 51 10.89 -3.31 23.23
C GLU A 51 11.28 -1.92 22.72
N ASP A 52 12.58 -1.65 22.58
CA ASP A 52 13.09 -0.39 22.01
C ASP A 52 12.79 -0.25 20.49
N THR A 53 12.25 -1.27 19.87
CA THR A 53 11.86 -1.29 18.44
C THR A 53 10.36 -1.14 18.21
N SER A 54 9.62 -0.68 19.20
CA SER A 54 8.20 -0.32 19.13
C SER A 54 7.94 0.98 19.87
N SER A 55 6.81 1.61 19.58
CA SER A 55 6.32 2.72 20.42
C SER A 55 5.78 2.17 21.73
N ASP A 56 6.11 2.83 22.83
CA ASP A 56 5.51 2.59 24.14
C ASP A 56 4.40 3.62 24.47
N PHE A 57 4.01 4.40 23.47
CA PHE A 57 2.97 5.41 23.56
C PHE A 57 1.86 5.20 22.54
N ASN A 58 2.20 4.98 21.27
CA ASN A 58 1.23 4.77 20.22
C ASN A 58 0.53 3.42 20.37
N GLN A 59 -0.79 3.43 20.25
CA GLN A 59 -1.63 2.23 20.33
C GLN A 59 -2.11 1.86 18.92
N THR A 60 -1.63 0.75 18.39
CA THR A 60 -1.94 0.27 17.04
C THR A 60 -2.49 -1.16 17.04
N PRO A 61 -3.66 -1.40 17.68
CA PRO A 61 -4.17 -2.76 17.94
C PRO A 61 -4.45 -3.56 16.66
N ASN A 62 -4.85 -2.89 15.57
CA ASN A 62 -5.08 -3.56 14.29
C ASN A 62 -3.77 -3.97 13.63
N VAL A 63 -2.70 -3.18 13.75
CA VAL A 63 -1.36 -3.54 13.28
C VAL A 63 -0.81 -4.71 14.09
N GLU A 64 -1.03 -4.72 15.41
CA GLU A 64 -0.69 -5.88 16.25
C GLU A 64 -1.42 -7.14 15.81
N ARG A 65 -2.72 -7.03 15.46
CA ARG A 65 -3.47 -8.19 14.94
C ARG A 65 -2.86 -8.70 13.63
N LEU A 66 -2.57 -7.83 12.68
CA LEU A 66 -1.90 -8.19 11.42
C LEU A 66 -0.54 -8.85 11.67
N ALA A 67 0.24 -8.33 12.62
CA ALA A 67 1.53 -8.92 12.98
C ALA A 67 1.41 -10.33 13.57
N ARG A 68 0.35 -10.59 14.35
CA ARG A 68 0.08 -11.93 14.90
C ARG A 68 -0.43 -12.91 13.84
N GLU A 69 -1.21 -12.45 12.88
CA GLU A 69 -1.81 -13.27 11.82
C GLU A 69 -0.87 -13.44 10.61
N GLY A 70 0.19 -12.65 10.51
CA GLY A 70 1.09 -12.60 9.38
C GLY A 70 2.57 -12.63 9.75
N MET A 71 3.35 -11.78 9.09
CA MET A 71 4.81 -11.71 9.26
C MET A 71 5.27 -10.27 9.45
N VAL A 72 6.18 -10.06 10.39
CA VAL A 72 6.87 -8.79 10.61
C VAL A 72 8.24 -8.84 9.94
N LEU A 73 8.50 -7.89 9.03
CA LEU A 73 9.75 -7.77 8.31
C LEU A 73 10.63 -6.71 8.99
N SER A 74 11.49 -7.10 9.89
CA SER A 74 12.32 -6.21 10.70
C SER A 74 13.39 -5.44 9.91
N ALA A 75 13.78 -5.95 8.74
CA ALA A 75 14.81 -5.38 7.87
C ALA A 75 14.27 -4.96 6.50
N CYS A 76 13.03 -4.46 6.48
CA CYS A 76 12.44 -3.89 5.27
C CYS A 76 12.66 -2.38 5.28
N TYR A 77 13.37 -1.86 4.28
CA TYR A 77 13.79 -0.47 4.23
C TYR A 77 13.05 0.28 3.13
N SER A 78 12.62 1.51 3.43
CA SER A 78 12.18 2.43 2.40
C SER A 78 13.36 2.77 1.48
N PRO A 79 13.15 2.80 0.16
CA PRO A 79 14.24 3.05 -0.79
C PRO A 79 14.76 4.50 -0.77
N SER A 80 14.02 5.42 -0.16
CA SER A 80 14.38 6.83 0.00
C SER A 80 13.72 7.40 1.26
N ALA A 81 14.33 8.44 1.82
CA ALA A 81 13.72 9.28 2.86
C ALA A 81 12.67 10.27 2.31
N LEU A 82 12.55 10.39 0.99
CA LEU A 82 11.61 11.30 0.33
C LEU A 82 10.44 10.53 -0.27
N CYS A 83 9.23 11.10 -0.13
CA CYS A 83 7.99 10.48 -0.57
C CYS A 83 7.95 10.14 -2.07
N ALA A 84 8.17 11.11 -2.96
CA ALA A 84 8.07 10.89 -4.40
C ALA A 84 9.09 9.86 -4.94
N PRO A 85 10.38 9.91 -4.60
CA PRO A 85 11.33 8.86 -4.98
C PRO A 85 10.98 7.48 -4.44
N SER A 86 10.52 7.38 -3.18
CA SER A 86 10.09 6.10 -2.59
C SER A 86 8.88 5.52 -3.34
N ARG A 87 7.89 6.34 -3.65
CA ARG A 87 6.67 5.93 -4.37
C ARG A 87 6.97 5.47 -5.79
N ASN A 88 7.86 6.20 -6.47
CA ASN A 88 8.31 5.81 -7.81
C ASN A 88 9.11 4.50 -7.78
N SER A 89 9.97 4.33 -6.79
CA SER A 89 10.73 3.09 -6.59
C SER A 89 9.84 1.89 -6.31
N LEU A 90 8.85 2.04 -5.44
CA LEU A 90 7.85 1.01 -5.16
C LEU A 90 7.11 0.61 -6.45
N LEU A 91 6.62 1.62 -7.20
CA LEU A 91 5.83 1.40 -8.41
C LEU A 91 6.56 0.56 -9.46
N HIS A 92 7.87 0.78 -9.61
CA HIS A 92 8.70 0.14 -10.63
C HIS A 92 9.60 -0.99 -10.11
N GLY A 93 9.66 -1.23 -8.80
CA GLY A 93 10.57 -2.21 -8.19
C GLY A 93 12.04 -1.88 -8.42
N MET A 94 12.39 -0.59 -8.49
CA MET A 94 13.75 -0.12 -8.81
C MET A 94 14.21 0.95 -7.81
N THR A 95 15.52 1.02 -7.56
CA THR A 95 16.07 2.06 -6.68
C THR A 95 15.93 3.47 -7.27
N PRO A 96 15.84 4.53 -6.44
CA PRO A 96 15.75 5.91 -6.90
C PRO A 96 16.90 6.31 -7.83
N SER A 97 18.12 5.87 -7.51
CA SER A 97 19.31 6.15 -8.32
C SER A 97 19.22 5.53 -9.71
N ARG A 98 18.68 4.30 -9.82
CA ARG A 98 18.48 3.64 -11.11
C ARG A 98 17.39 4.31 -11.93
N LEU A 99 16.33 4.79 -11.28
CA LEU A 99 15.26 5.58 -11.90
C LEU A 99 15.67 7.03 -12.20
N ARG A 100 16.84 7.47 -11.70
CA ARG A 100 17.26 8.87 -11.74
C ARG A 100 16.21 9.83 -11.19
N TYR A 101 15.49 9.36 -10.18
CA TYR A 101 14.44 10.11 -9.50
C TYR A 101 14.74 10.13 -7.99
N THR A 102 15.63 11.03 -7.59
CA THR A 102 16.20 11.09 -6.22
C THR A 102 15.73 12.32 -5.43
N VAL A 103 14.97 13.22 -6.08
CA VAL A 103 14.41 14.45 -5.50
C VAL A 103 12.89 14.48 -5.63
N LEU A 104 12.24 15.49 -5.06
CA LEU A 104 10.76 15.59 -5.09
C LEU A 104 10.19 15.90 -6.47
N SER A 105 10.96 16.56 -7.32
CA SER A 105 10.55 16.94 -8.68
C SER A 105 11.03 15.94 -9.72
N ALA A 106 10.17 15.64 -10.69
CA ALA A 106 10.47 14.75 -11.81
C ALA A 106 11.36 15.39 -12.90
N VAL A 107 11.86 16.61 -12.70
CA VAL A 107 12.63 17.35 -13.71
C VAL A 107 13.80 16.56 -14.27
N GLU A 108 14.39 15.68 -13.46
CA GLU A 108 15.50 14.81 -13.86
C GLU A 108 15.08 13.37 -14.17
N ALA A 109 13.83 12.99 -13.89
CA ALA A 109 13.32 11.68 -14.29
C ALA A 109 13.20 11.64 -15.81
N LYS A 110 14.25 11.22 -16.47
CA LYS A 110 14.30 11.19 -17.93
C LYS A 110 13.23 10.27 -18.47
N LYS A 111 12.62 10.66 -19.57
CA LYS A 111 11.61 9.89 -20.33
C LYS A 111 12.04 8.45 -20.64
N GLU A 112 13.34 8.18 -20.71
CA GLU A 112 13.89 6.85 -20.94
C GLU A 112 13.52 5.79 -19.87
N TYR A 113 13.18 6.23 -18.63
CA TYR A 113 12.74 5.33 -17.56
C TYR A 113 11.21 5.17 -17.47
N LEU A 114 10.44 5.99 -18.17
CA LEU A 114 8.97 5.91 -18.23
C LEU A 114 8.48 4.64 -18.94
N GLY A 115 9.35 3.91 -19.63
CA GLY A 115 9.04 2.63 -20.27
C GLY A 115 9.17 1.40 -19.36
N GLN A 116 9.55 1.59 -18.09
CA GLN A 116 9.69 0.47 -17.16
C GLN A 116 8.31 -0.02 -16.70
N ILE A 117 8.19 -1.35 -16.59
CA ILE A 117 6.95 -1.97 -16.14
C ILE A 117 6.62 -1.59 -14.70
N THR A 118 5.37 -1.29 -14.44
CA THR A 118 4.85 -0.99 -13.10
C THR A 118 4.24 -2.25 -12.46
N ILE A 119 3.99 -2.23 -11.14
CA ILE A 119 3.29 -3.35 -10.46
C ILE A 119 1.94 -3.67 -11.14
N PRO A 120 1.02 -2.72 -11.37
CA PRO A 120 -0.26 -3.01 -12.05
C PRO A 120 -0.07 -3.62 -13.43
N GLN A 121 0.85 -3.08 -14.22
CA GLN A 121 1.14 -3.59 -15.56
C GLN A 121 1.71 -5.01 -15.53
N ALA A 122 2.59 -5.31 -14.56
CA ALA A 122 3.15 -6.65 -14.39
C ALA A 122 2.07 -7.66 -14.02
N LEU A 123 1.17 -7.31 -13.10
CA LEU A 123 0.04 -8.16 -12.71
C LEU A 123 -0.89 -8.44 -13.89
N LYS A 124 -1.26 -7.40 -14.63
CA LYS A 124 -2.11 -7.57 -15.83
C LYS A 124 -1.43 -8.37 -16.94
N LYS A 125 -0.11 -8.24 -17.07
CA LYS A 125 0.65 -9.08 -18.00
C LYS A 125 0.65 -10.55 -17.60
N ALA A 126 0.70 -10.84 -16.30
CA ALA A 126 0.61 -12.20 -15.77
C ALA A 126 -0.80 -12.78 -15.87
N ASN A 127 -1.82 -11.96 -15.60
CA ASN A 127 -3.22 -12.33 -15.71
C ASN A 127 -4.06 -11.10 -16.05
N ALA A 128 -4.59 -11.04 -17.27
CA ALA A 128 -5.36 -9.91 -17.79
C ALA A 128 -6.68 -9.64 -17.02
N ASN A 129 -7.13 -10.56 -16.16
CA ASN A 129 -8.33 -10.39 -15.34
C ASN A 129 -8.12 -9.53 -14.09
N TYR A 130 -6.87 -9.18 -13.76
CA TYR A 130 -6.61 -8.28 -12.63
C TYR A 130 -7.26 -6.93 -12.85
N VAL A 131 -8.05 -6.50 -11.83
CA VAL A 131 -8.52 -5.12 -11.70
C VAL A 131 -7.65 -4.40 -10.69
N THR A 132 -7.17 -3.22 -11.04
CA THR A 132 -6.16 -2.51 -10.24
C THR A 132 -6.67 -1.14 -9.80
N ALA A 133 -6.50 -0.83 -8.50
CA ALA A 133 -6.92 0.46 -7.94
C ALA A 133 -5.81 1.13 -7.15
N HIS A 134 -5.79 2.46 -7.20
CA HIS A 134 -4.97 3.31 -6.36
C HIS A 134 -5.83 4.41 -5.75
N PHE A 135 -5.86 4.48 -4.43
CA PHE A 135 -6.55 5.54 -3.69
C PHE A 135 -5.61 6.27 -2.74
N GLY A 136 -5.83 7.57 -2.61
CA GLY A 136 -5.05 8.46 -1.76
C GLY A 136 -3.83 9.06 -2.45
N LYS A 137 -2.76 9.31 -1.71
CA LYS A 137 -1.58 10.06 -2.15
C LYS A 137 -0.81 9.35 -3.26
N TRP A 138 -0.82 9.97 -4.45
CA TRP A 138 -0.01 9.51 -5.58
C TRP A 138 1.42 10.02 -5.53
N HIS A 139 1.58 11.33 -5.51
CA HIS A 139 2.84 12.07 -5.41
C HIS A 139 3.97 11.49 -6.28
N ASN A 140 3.65 11.20 -7.52
CA ASN A 140 4.59 10.75 -8.53
C ASN A 140 4.35 11.53 -9.82
N GLU A 141 5.19 12.53 -10.08
CA GLU A 141 5.05 13.41 -11.24
C GLU A 141 5.53 12.79 -12.55
N SER A 142 6.28 11.67 -12.48
CA SER A 142 6.87 11.03 -13.67
C SER A 142 5.82 10.33 -14.53
N ILE A 143 4.73 9.84 -13.93
CA ILE A 143 3.68 9.07 -14.60
C ILE A 143 2.33 9.27 -13.91
N LYS A 144 1.26 9.38 -14.70
CA LYS A 144 -0.11 9.40 -14.16
C LYS A 144 -0.55 8.00 -13.73
N PRO A 145 -1.44 7.86 -12.73
CA PRO A 145 -1.89 6.54 -12.26
C PRO A 145 -2.48 5.66 -13.37
N THR A 146 -3.30 6.24 -14.24
CA THR A 146 -3.89 5.52 -15.38
C THR A 146 -2.84 5.01 -16.37
N ALA A 147 -1.82 5.82 -16.66
CA ALA A 147 -0.69 5.40 -17.50
C ALA A 147 0.18 4.34 -16.82
N ALA A 148 0.23 4.34 -15.48
CA ALA A 148 0.86 3.30 -14.68
C ALA A 148 0.07 1.98 -14.63
N GLY A 149 -1.12 1.95 -15.23
CA GLY A 149 -1.92 0.73 -15.38
C GLY A 149 -3.01 0.54 -14.33
N TYR A 150 -3.31 1.55 -13.51
CA TYR A 150 -4.47 1.50 -12.60
C TYR A 150 -5.77 1.75 -13.36
N ASP A 151 -6.78 0.90 -13.11
CA ASP A 151 -8.11 1.01 -13.72
C ASP A 151 -8.98 2.03 -12.97
N VAL A 152 -8.86 2.04 -11.65
CA VAL A 152 -9.60 2.94 -10.75
C VAL A 152 -8.60 3.76 -9.95
N THR A 153 -8.80 5.08 -9.87
CA THR A 153 -7.83 5.96 -9.20
C THR A 153 -8.45 7.30 -8.81
N ASP A 154 -7.89 7.92 -7.76
CA ASP A 154 -8.17 9.30 -7.37
C ASP A 154 -7.48 10.34 -8.28
N GLY A 155 -6.70 9.88 -9.25
CA GLY A 155 -5.95 10.75 -10.16
C GLY A 155 -4.55 11.12 -9.65
N PRO A 156 -3.84 11.97 -10.41
CA PRO A 156 -2.55 12.50 -9.98
C PRO A 156 -2.77 13.57 -8.93
N ASN A 157 -2.23 13.34 -7.75
CA ASN A 157 -2.32 14.24 -6.61
C ASN A 157 -0.99 14.31 -5.84
N GLY A 158 -0.83 15.30 -4.97
CA GLY A 158 0.38 15.57 -4.19
C GLY A 158 0.22 15.20 -2.72
N ASN A 159 0.68 16.11 -1.86
CA ASN A 159 0.71 15.94 -0.40
C ASN A 159 -0.64 16.20 0.26
N GLY A 160 -1.51 16.95 -0.40
CA GLY A 160 -2.80 17.33 0.15
C GLY A 160 -3.80 16.21 0.09
N PRO A 161 -4.59 16.05 1.14
CA PRO A 161 -5.69 15.12 1.15
C PRO A 161 -6.89 15.74 0.43
N GLY A 162 -7.11 15.41 -0.78
CA GLY A 162 -8.28 15.89 -1.50
C GLY A 162 -7.99 16.29 -2.93
N ASP A 163 -8.82 17.12 -3.51
CA ASP A 163 -8.76 17.53 -4.91
C ASP A 163 -7.82 18.73 -5.16
N PHE A 164 -6.78 18.81 -4.50
CA PHE A 164 -5.38 19.09 -4.73
C PHE A 164 -4.95 20.37 -5.45
N ASP A 165 -5.81 21.33 -5.69
CA ASP A 165 -5.40 22.60 -6.26
C ASP A 165 -4.66 23.50 -5.26
N ASP A 166 -4.87 23.30 -3.93
CA ASP A 166 -4.09 23.97 -2.89
C ASP A 166 -4.11 23.18 -1.57
N ASP A 167 -3.09 22.41 -1.34
CA ASP A 167 -2.88 21.56 -0.15
C ASP A 167 -3.03 22.30 1.19
N ARG A 168 -2.84 23.60 1.20
CA ARG A 168 -2.79 24.43 2.40
C ARG A 168 -4.11 25.07 2.79
N LYS A 169 -5.09 25.04 1.91
CA LYS A 169 -6.38 25.71 2.08
C LYS A 169 -7.57 24.78 2.23
N THR A 170 -7.39 23.49 1.97
CA THR A 170 -8.47 22.53 2.09
C THR A 170 -8.69 22.23 3.57
N HIS A 171 -9.70 22.84 4.16
CA HIS A 171 -10.21 22.41 5.45
C HIS A 171 -10.83 21.04 5.29
N LEU A 172 -10.16 20.02 5.85
CA LEU A 172 -10.73 18.69 5.93
C LEU A 172 -11.86 18.68 6.95
N PRO A 173 -12.89 17.86 6.73
CA PRO A 173 -13.90 17.63 7.75
C PRO A 173 -13.23 17.12 9.04
N GLU A 174 -13.63 17.67 10.18
CA GLU A 174 -13.09 17.23 11.48
C GLU A 174 -13.35 15.73 11.75
N GLU A 175 -14.41 15.20 11.15
CA GLU A 175 -14.82 13.79 11.22
C GLU A 175 -14.05 12.86 10.27
N ASP A 176 -13.29 13.40 9.31
CA ASP A 176 -12.47 12.61 8.38
C ASP A 176 -11.06 13.21 8.21
N PRO A 177 -10.28 13.24 9.31
CA PRO A 177 -8.93 13.79 9.27
C PRO A 177 -8.07 13.02 8.28
N LYS A 178 -7.34 13.75 7.43
CA LYS A 178 -6.50 13.15 6.39
C LYS A 178 -7.24 12.18 5.45
N ARG A 179 -8.57 12.27 5.39
CA ARG A 179 -9.44 11.37 4.63
C ARG A 179 -9.24 9.88 4.96
N ILE A 180 -8.88 9.57 6.18
CA ILE A 180 -8.60 8.18 6.60
C ILE A 180 -9.84 7.30 6.42
N PHE A 181 -11.01 7.80 6.84
CA PHE A 181 -12.24 7.02 6.79
C PHE A 181 -12.78 6.89 5.36
N SER A 182 -12.91 7.99 4.63
CA SER A 182 -13.43 7.97 3.26
C SER A 182 -12.53 7.14 2.31
N LEU A 183 -11.21 7.20 2.45
CA LEU A 183 -10.29 6.35 1.69
C LEU A 183 -10.43 4.86 2.05
N THR A 184 -10.64 4.57 3.34
CA THR A 184 -10.87 3.20 3.81
C THR A 184 -12.19 2.65 3.29
N GLU A 185 -13.29 3.41 3.39
CA GLU A 185 -14.60 3.03 2.83
C GLU A 185 -14.51 2.74 1.34
N LYS A 186 -13.95 3.65 0.57
CA LYS A 186 -13.74 3.50 -0.87
C LYS A 186 -12.94 2.23 -1.20
N SER A 187 -11.90 1.95 -0.40
CA SER A 187 -11.08 0.75 -0.56
C SER A 187 -11.87 -0.53 -0.28
N VAL A 188 -12.66 -0.53 0.79
CA VAL A 188 -13.51 -1.67 1.17
C VAL A 188 -14.59 -1.93 0.11
N ASP A 189 -15.20 -0.88 -0.43
CA ASP A 189 -16.22 -1.01 -1.47
C ASP A 189 -15.65 -1.54 -2.77
N PHE A 190 -14.47 -1.05 -3.18
CA PHE A 190 -13.73 -1.62 -4.31
C PHE A 190 -13.47 -3.12 -4.11
N MET A 191 -12.94 -3.52 -2.94
CA MET A 191 -12.66 -4.92 -2.65
C MET A 191 -13.93 -5.78 -2.70
N LYS A 192 -15.04 -5.32 -2.10
CA LYS A 192 -16.34 -6.01 -2.13
C LYS A 192 -16.83 -6.20 -3.56
N GLU A 193 -16.72 -5.17 -4.39
CA GLU A 193 -17.12 -5.21 -5.80
C GLU A 193 -16.33 -6.27 -6.56
N GLN A 194 -15.00 -6.29 -6.43
CA GLN A 194 -14.16 -7.25 -7.15
C GLN A 194 -14.39 -8.69 -6.66
N VAL A 195 -14.56 -8.90 -5.35
CA VAL A 195 -14.90 -10.21 -4.79
C VAL A 195 -16.24 -10.70 -5.32
N LYS A 196 -17.27 -9.82 -5.37
CA LYS A 196 -18.58 -10.16 -5.95
C LYS A 196 -18.50 -10.50 -7.43
N ALA A 197 -17.60 -9.84 -8.17
CA ALA A 197 -17.37 -10.08 -9.59
C ALA A 197 -16.48 -11.30 -9.87
N ASP A 198 -15.97 -11.98 -8.84
CA ASP A 198 -14.99 -13.07 -8.92
C ASP A 198 -13.73 -12.68 -9.71
N LYS A 199 -13.27 -11.43 -9.56
CA LYS A 199 -12.07 -10.91 -10.22
C LYS A 199 -10.92 -10.75 -9.25
N PRO A 200 -9.71 -11.20 -9.61
CA PRO A 200 -8.53 -10.90 -8.82
C PRO A 200 -8.23 -9.40 -8.89
N PHE A 201 -7.76 -8.83 -7.78
CA PHE A 201 -7.47 -7.40 -7.73
C PHE A 201 -6.13 -7.08 -7.06
N TYR A 202 -5.60 -5.92 -7.41
CA TYR A 202 -4.54 -5.22 -6.71
C TYR A 202 -5.07 -3.86 -6.27
N LEU A 203 -5.07 -3.62 -4.98
CA LEU A 203 -5.40 -2.34 -4.37
C LEU A 203 -4.17 -1.74 -3.72
N GLN A 204 -3.80 -0.53 -4.09
CA GLN A 204 -2.86 0.30 -3.35
C GLN A 204 -3.63 1.43 -2.66
N LEU A 205 -3.71 1.35 -1.33
CA LEU A 205 -4.25 2.38 -0.46
C LEU A 205 -3.07 3.17 0.11
N SER A 206 -2.90 4.39 -0.36
CA SER A 206 -1.81 5.29 0.02
C SER A 206 -2.34 6.39 0.91
N HIS A 207 -2.29 6.20 2.23
CA HIS A 207 -2.74 7.21 3.17
C HIS A 207 -1.90 8.48 3.12
N TYR A 208 -2.52 9.64 3.38
CA TYR A 208 -1.84 10.92 3.59
C TYR A 208 -1.25 11.04 5.00
N ALA A 209 -1.81 10.27 5.94
CA ALA A 209 -1.25 10.16 7.28
C ALA A 209 0.07 9.35 7.21
N MET A 210 1.08 9.78 7.87
CA MET A 210 1.24 10.73 8.98
C MET A 210 1.95 12.03 8.56
N HIS A 211 2.04 12.26 7.26
CA HIS A 211 2.71 13.45 6.72
C HIS A 211 2.11 14.76 7.30
N ILE A 212 2.91 15.80 7.37
CA ILE A 212 2.43 17.17 7.65
C ILE A 212 1.38 17.60 6.59
N TRP A 213 0.39 18.34 6.88
CA TRP A 213 -0.07 18.90 8.14
C TRP A 213 -0.79 17.83 8.95
N HIS A 214 -0.42 17.69 10.21
CA HIS A 214 -1.01 16.67 11.08
C HIS A 214 -2.45 17.02 11.41
N ASP A 215 -3.30 15.98 11.40
CA ASP A 215 -4.70 16.11 11.77
C ASP A 215 -5.20 14.81 12.40
N SER A 216 -6.19 14.91 13.28
CA SER A 216 -6.77 13.76 13.98
C SER A 216 -8.11 14.12 14.58
N LEU A 217 -8.93 13.10 14.87
CA LEU A 217 -10.17 13.29 15.60
C LEU A 217 -9.92 13.97 16.96
N LYS A 218 -10.86 14.82 17.37
CA LYS A 218 -10.79 15.51 18.65
C LYS A 218 -10.67 14.55 19.84
N GLU A 219 -11.52 13.52 19.87
CA GLU A 219 -11.51 12.49 20.91
C GLU A 219 -10.19 11.72 20.93
N THR A 220 -9.56 11.46 19.79
CA THR A 220 -8.25 10.82 19.71
C THR A 220 -7.20 11.71 20.35
N ARG A 221 -7.17 13.01 20.04
CA ARG A 221 -6.26 13.97 20.65
C ARG A 221 -6.45 14.05 22.17
N GLU A 222 -7.69 14.14 22.65
CA GLU A 222 -8.01 14.19 24.08
C GLU A 222 -7.56 12.92 24.80
N LYS A 223 -7.80 11.73 24.20
CA LYS A 223 -7.32 10.46 24.72
C LYS A 223 -5.81 10.48 24.93
N TYR A 224 -5.05 10.82 23.88
CA TYR A 224 -3.59 10.79 23.96
C TYR A 224 -3.00 11.86 24.86
N ARG A 225 -3.64 13.04 25.00
CA ARG A 225 -3.25 14.06 25.98
C ARG A 225 -3.39 13.59 27.42
N SER A 226 -4.34 12.71 27.70
CA SER A 226 -4.57 12.14 29.02
C SER A 226 -3.62 10.99 29.40
N LEU A 227 -2.91 10.42 28.42
CA LEU A 227 -1.99 9.31 28.66
C LEU A 227 -0.66 9.80 29.25
N SER A 228 -0.06 8.96 30.09
CA SER A 228 1.32 9.14 30.48
C SER A 228 2.22 9.04 29.25
N LYS A 229 3.17 9.96 29.13
CA LYS A 229 4.15 9.93 28.05
C LYS A 229 4.99 8.68 28.13
N GLY A 230 5.28 8.04 26.99
CA GLY A 230 6.09 6.85 26.93
C GLY A 230 7.53 7.07 27.39
N ARG A 231 8.21 6.00 27.78
CA ARG A 231 9.61 6.04 28.28
C ARG A 231 10.59 6.65 27.27
N LYS A 232 10.29 6.50 25.97
CA LYS A 232 11.13 7.04 24.89
C LYS A 232 10.88 8.51 24.60
N TYR A 233 9.85 9.08 25.19
CA TYR A 233 9.55 10.48 25.05
C TYR A 233 10.55 11.29 25.87
N GLN A 234 11.50 11.89 25.18
CA GLN A 234 12.35 12.91 25.77
C GLN A 234 11.80 14.27 25.36
N LYS A 235 11.26 15.01 26.33
CA LYS A 235 10.95 16.41 26.13
C LYS A 235 12.25 17.13 25.78
N LYS A 236 12.39 17.57 24.54
CA LYS A 236 13.35 18.63 24.23
C LYS A 236 12.76 19.88 24.82
N ASP A 237 13.42 20.43 25.82
CA ASP A 237 12.95 21.57 26.60
C ASP A 237 12.67 22.82 25.76
N ASP A 238 13.05 22.79 24.48
CA ASP A 238 13.00 23.90 23.54
C ASP A 238 11.90 23.81 22.48
N LEU A 239 11.09 22.74 22.45
CA LEU A 239 9.97 22.65 21.52
C LEU A 239 8.70 23.18 22.17
N PRO A 240 8.02 24.18 21.55
CA PRO A 240 6.70 24.62 22.01
C PRO A 240 5.76 23.40 22.14
N GLU A 241 4.86 23.43 23.11
CA GLU A 241 3.90 22.35 23.34
C GLU A 241 3.03 22.07 22.11
N GLU A 242 2.91 23.04 21.21
CA GLU A 242 2.22 22.99 19.91
C GLU A 242 2.97 22.19 18.85
N GLU A 243 4.27 21.97 19.01
CA GLU A 243 5.14 21.22 18.09
C GLU A 243 5.38 19.76 18.51
N ILE A 244 4.73 19.29 19.56
CA ILE A 244 4.67 17.86 19.82
C ILE A 244 3.98 17.24 18.61
N PRO A 245 4.68 16.39 17.82
CA PRO A 245 4.14 15.93 16.56
C PRO A 245 2.77 15.30 16.79
N ILE A 246 1.72 15.91 16.28
CA ILE A 246 0.35 15.38 16.25
C ILE A 246 0.35 14.03 15.50
N ALA A 247 1.39 13.73 14.75
CA ALA A 247 1.70 12.42 14.19
C ALA A 247 1.56 11.28 15.20
N MET A 248 1.82 11.52 16.48
CA MET A 248 1.58 10.54 17.54
C MET A 248 0.10 10.32 17.85
N TYR A 249 -0.80 11.16 17.36
CA TYR A 249 -2.23 11.11 17.66
C TYR A 249 -3.07 10.45 16.57
N ASN A 250 -2.49 10.14 15.41
CA ASN A 250 -3.23 9.65 14.23
C ASN A 250 -3.40 8.13 14.18
N HIS A 251 -3.18 7.42 15.29
CA HIS A 251 -3.30 5.97 15.35
C HIS A 251 -4.57 5.58 16.09
N GLY A 252 -5.68 5.63 15.39
CA GLY A 252 -6.94 5.05 15.81
C GLY A 252 -7.30 3.82 14.98
#